data_6e378a9b6ba12225a0b4c38b6b4ef8c3
#
_entry.id   6e378a9b6ba12225a0b4c38b6b4ef8c3
#
_cell.length_a   1.000
_cell.length_b   1.000
_cell.length_c   1.000
_cell.angle_alpha   90.00
_cell.angle_beta   90.00
_cell.angle_gamma   90.00
#
_symmetry.space_group_name_H-M   'P 1'
#
loop_
_entity.id
_entity.type
_entity.pdbx_description
1 polymer ?
#
loop_
_entity_poly.entity_id
_entity_poly.type
_entity_poly.pdbx_seq_one_letter_code
_entity_poly.pdbx_strand_id
1 'polypeptide(L)'
;MERIQVIDNIRQLGLTTLPVGSSLFLYGSQARGDAHKGSDWDLLILLDKPVLTGQDYGIGYPFRCLGWDIDEEINPQVYSQKEWSDYSYTPFYKNVEQDKIVLL
;
A
#
# COMPACT_ATOMS: atom_id res chain seq x y z
N MET A 1 15.69 -9.94 -5.53
CA MET A 1 15.52 -9.51 -4.12
C MET A 1 14.50 -10.42 -3.48
N GLU A 2 14.75 -10.86 -2.26
CA GLU A 2 13.83 -11.74 -1.58
C GLU A 2 12.61 -10.99 -1.04
N ARG A 3 11.53 -11.73 -0.78
CA ARG A 3 10.26 -11.16 -0.32
C ARG A 3 10.42 -10.26 0.90
N ILE A 4 11.17 -10.71 1.91
CA ILE A 4 11.35 -9.92 3.14
C ILE A 4 12.13 -8.63 2.88
N GLN A 5 13.06 -8.65 1.92
CA GLN A 5 13.82 -7.47 1.53
C GLN A 5 12.93 -6.44 0.83
N VAL A 6 12.02 -6.91 -0.03
CA VAL A 6 11.04 -6.03 -0.70
C VAL A 6 10.15 -5.36 0.34
N ILE A 7 9.62 -6.14 1.28
CA ILE A 7 8.75 -5.62 2.35
C ILE A 7 9.50 -4.59 3.21
N ASP A 8 10.74 -4.88 3.57
CA ASP A 8 11.55 -3.95 4.37
C ASP A 8 11.80 -2.64 3.62
N ASN A 9 12.11 -2.71 2.32
CA ASN A 9 12.28 -1.51 1.50
C ASN A 9 11.00 -0.67 1.44
N ILE A 10 9.86 -1.31 1.26
CA ILE A 10 8.57 -0.64 1.23
C ILE A 10 8.30 0.06 2.57
N ARG A 11 8.52 -0.66 3.67
CA ARG A 11 8.28 -0.11 5.01
C ARG A 11 9.21 1.07 5.31
N GLN A 12 10.49 0.94 4.98
CA GLN A 12 11.46 2.03 5.20
C GLN A 12 11.08 3.28 4.40
N LEU A 13 10.65 3.11 3.17
CA LEU A 13 10.18 4.22 2.36
C LEU A 13 8.97 4.89 3.01
N GLY A 14 8.02 4.10 3.51
CA GLY A 14 6.86 4.62 4.21
C GLY A 14 7.22 5.42 5.45
N LEU A 15 8.19 4.92 6.24
CA LEU A 15 8.66 5.63 7.44
C LEU A 15 9.25 7.00 7.11
N THR A 16 9.89 7.15 5.96
CA THR A 16 10.57 8.39 5.59
C THR A 16 9.70 9.35 4.78
N THR A 17 8.63 8.87 4.12
CA THR A 17 7.86 9.70 3.19
C THR A 17 6.41 9.94 3.58
N LEU A 18 5.80 9.04 4.36
CA LEU A 18 4.39 9.19 4.72
C LEU A 18 4.22 10.14 5.92
N PRO A 19 3.16 10.96 5.93
CA PRO A 19 2.87 11.83 7.06
C PRO A 19 2.57 11.03 8.34
N VAL A 20 2.79 11.67 9.48
CA VAL A 20 2.44 11.10 10.79
C VAL A 20 0.93 10.76 10.79
N GLY A 21 0.59 9.61 11.36
CA GLY A 21 -0.79 9.14 11.43
C GLY A 21 -1.22 8.31 10.21
N SER A 22 -0.36 8.20 9.19
CA SER A 22 -0.64 7.35 8.02
C SER A 22 -0.55 5.87 8.38
N SER A 23 -1.31 5.06 7.63
CA SER A 23 -1.22 3.61 7.70
C SER A 23 -0.77 3.08 6.33
N LEU A 24 0.00 2.00 6.36
CA LEU A 24 0.51 1.33 5.16
C LEU A 24 0.28 -0.17 5.29
N PHE A 25 -0.41 -0.74 4.32
CA PHE A 25 -0.74 -2.17 4.31
C PHE A 25 -0.31 -2.80 3.01
N LEU A 26 0.10 -4.06 3.10
CA LEU A 26 0.27 -4.94 1.94
C LEU A 26 -0.99 -5.82 1.83
N TYR A 27 -1.55 -5.94 0.63
CA TYR A 27 -2.68 -6.83 0.39
C TYR A 27 -2.47 -7.62 -0.90
N GLY A 28 -3.48 -8.38 -1.31
CA GLY A 28 -3.39 -9.16 -2.54
C GLY A 28 -2.54 -10.42 -2.38
N SER A 29 -2.07 -10.97 -3.50
CA SER A 29 -1.39 -12.27 -3.53
C SER A 29 -0.10 -12.30 -2.70
N GLN A 30 0.64 -11.19 -2.63
CA GLN A 30 1.85 -11.11 -1.81
C GLN A 30 1.52 -11.18 -0.32
N ALA A 31 0.37 -10.68 0.10
CA ALA A 31 -0.07 -10.77 1.49
C ALA A 31 -0.62 -12.16 1.82
N ARG A 32 -1.37 -12.78 0.89
CA ARG A 32 -1.95 -14.11 1.10
C ARG A 32 -0.94 -15.25 1.06
N GLY A 33 0.24 -15.02 0.44
CA GLY A 33 1.24 -16.06 0.28
C GLY A 33 1.04 -16.93 -0.97
N ASP A 34 0.14 -16.56 -1.87
CA ASP A 34 -0.09 -17.28 -3.13
C ASP A 34 0.51 -16.57 -4.35
N ALA A 35 1.43 -15.63 -4.11
CA ALA A 35 2.14 -14.94 -5.15
C ALA A 35 3.10 -15.86 -5.89
N HIS A 36 3.29 -15.57 -7.18
CA HIS A 36 4.28 -16.22 -8.00
C HIS A 36 5.24 -15.16 -8.59
N LYS A 37 6.28 -15.60 -9.30
CA LYS A 37 7.22 -14.69 -9.94
C LYS A 37 6.45 -13.73 -10.86
N GLY A 38 6.71 -12.44 -10.70
CA GLY A 38 6.05 -11.40 -11.46
C GLY A 38 4.73 -10.91 -10.87
N SER A 39 4.29 -11.45 -9.73
CA SER A 39 3.10 -10.95 -9.04
C SER A 39 3.32 -9.53 -8.53
N ASP A 40 2.27 -8.70 -8.63
CA ASP A 40 2.30 -7.32 -8.17
C ASP A 40 2.35 -7.24 -6.64
N TRP A 41 2.90 -6.13 -6.15
CA TRP A 41 2.89 -5.77 -4.74
C TRP A 41 1.82 -4.70 -4.55
N ASP A 42 0.68 -5.09 -4.01
CA ASP A 42 -0.45 -4.19 -3.83
C ASP A 42 -0.40 -3.53 -2.46
N LEU A 43 -0.33 -2.20 -2.46
CA LEU A 43 -0.24 -1.41 -1.24
C LEU A 43 -1.49 -0.57 -1.04
N LEU A 44 -1.93 -0.48 0.20
CA LEU A 44 -2.98 0.45 0.62
C LEU A 44 -2.35 1.47 1.58
N ILE A 45 -2.47 2.74 1.21
CA ILE A 45 -2.00 3.86 2.01
C ILE A 45 -3.22 4.63 2.49
N LEU A 46 -3.37 4.75 3.80
CA LEU A 46 -4.47 5.53 4.40
C LEU A 46 -3.89 6.76 5.08
N LEU A 47 -4.35 7.93 4.65
CA LEU A 47 -3.92 9.20 5.22
C LEU A 47 -4.92 9.64 6.29
N ASP A 48 -4.39 10.19 7.37
CA ASP A 48 -5.19 10.69 8.49
C ASP A 48 -5.70 12.11 8.19
N LYS A 49 -6.59 12.18 7.21
CA LYS A 49 -7.23 13.40 6.73
C LYS A 49 -8.68 13.11 6.37
N PRO A 50 -9.60 14.07 6.57
CA PRO A 50 -11.00 13.84 6.18
C PRO A 50 -11.19 13.87 4.67
N VAL A 51 -10.42 14.70 3.95
CA VAL A 51 -10.52 14.87 2.49
C VAL A 51 -9.12 14.95 1.91
N LEU A 52 -8.89 14.22 0.81
CA LEU A 52 -7.60 14.27 0.10
C LEU A 52 -7.63 15.34 -0.99
N THR A 53 -6.47 15.97 -1.18
CA THR A 53 -6.22 16.87 -2.32
C THR A 53 -5.55 16.09 -3.45
N GLY A 54 -5.45 16.70 -4.65
CA GLY A 54 -4.72 16.07 -5.74
C GLY A 54 -3.27 15.73 -5.38
N GLN A 55 -2.63 16.60 -4.58
CA GLN A 55 -1.25 16.39 -4.13
C GLN A 55 -1.14 15.14 -3.22
N ASP A 56 -2.14 14.89 -2.38
CA ASP A 56 -2.16 13.73 -1.51
C ASP A 56 -2.13 12.41 -2.29
N TYR A 57 -2.83 12.36 -3.43
CA TYR A 57 -2.84 11.16 -4.27
C TYR A 57 -1.46 10.87 -4.87
N GLY A 58 -0.62 11.88 -5.03
CA GLY A 58 0.74 11.72 -5.52
C GLY A 58 1.69 11.05 -4.53
N ILE A 59 1.26 10.86 -3.28
CA ILE A 59 2.12 10.29 -2.23
C ILE A 59 2.49 8.83 -2.51
N GLY A 60 1.75 8.15 -3.38
CA GLY A 60 2.05 6.79 -3.80
C GLY A 60 3.18 6.69 -4.82
N TYR A 61 3.50 7.77 -5.52
CA TYR A 61 4.47 7.72 -6.61
C TYR A 61 5.87 7.23 -6.19
N PRO A 62 6.43 7.65 -5.05
CA PRO A 62 7.73 7.11 -4.60
C PRO A 62 7.76 5.59 -4.48
N PHE A 63 6.63 4.96 -4.16
CA PHE A 63 6.55 3.50 -4.07
C PHE A 63 6.63 2.86 -5.45
N ARG A 64 6.04 3.48 -6.48
CA ARG A 64 6.21 3.00 -7.86
C ARG A 64 7.66 3.12 -8.30
N CYS A 65 8.32 4.23 -7.97
CA CYS A 65 9.74 4.42 -8.27
C CYS A 65 10.61 3.38 -7.59
N LEU A 66 10.32 3.06 -6.34
CA LEU A 66 11.01 1.99 -5.61
C LEU A 66 10.88 0.67 -6.38
N GLY A 67 9.68 0.34 -6.84
CA GLY A 67 9.45 -0.88 -7.62
C GLY A 67 10.34 -0.94 -8.85
N TRP A 68 10.40 0.15 -9.60
CA TRP A 68 11.25 0.21 -10.80
C TRP A 68 12.73 0.03 -10.46
N ASP A 69 13.17 0.57 -9.33
CA ASP A 69 14.57 0.45 -8.88
C ASP A 69 14.94 -0.98 -8.51
N ILE A 70 14.01 -1.76 -7.98
CA ILE A 70 14.25 -3.12 -7.51
C ILE A 70 13.65 -4.19 -8.43
N ASP A 71 13.21 -3.78 -9.62
CA ASP A 71 12.61 -4.67 -10.64
C ASP A 71 11.38 -5.41 -10.12
N GLU A 72 10.49 -4.67 -9.46
CA GLU A 72 9.22 -5.17 -8.96
C GLU A 72 8.09 -4.24 -9.38
N GLU A 73 6.88 -4.78 -9.54
CA GLU A 73 5.69 -3.97 -9.84
C GLU A 73 4.99 -3.64 -8.52
N ILE A 74 5.06 -2.37 -8.10
CA ILE A 74 4.41 -1.91 -6.87
C ILE A 74 3.24 -1.01 -7.24
N ASN A 75 2.05 -1.35 -6.76
CA ASN A 75 0.80 -0.66 -7.07
C ASN A 75 0.21 -0.04 -5.79
N PRO A 76 0.49 1.24 -5.50
CA PRO A 76 -0.09 1.91 -4.34
C PRO A 76 -1.49 2.42 -4.63
N GLN A 77 -2.40 2.23 -3.69
CA GLN A 77 -3.72 2.85 -3.65
C GLN A 77 -3.77 3.79 -2.46
N VAL A 78 -4.21 5.03 -2.68
CA VAL A 78 -4.23 6.08 -1.64
C VAL A 78 -5.67 6.49 -1.36
N TYR A 79 -6.05 6.44 -0.09
CA TYR A 79 -7.36 6.90 0.39
C TYR A 79 -7.17 7.67 1.68
N SER A 80 -8.13 8.52 2.03
CA SER A 80 -8.24 8.96 3.42
C SER A 80 -8.83 7.82 4.25
N GLN A 81 -8.60 7.84 5.56
CA GLN A 81 -9.21 6.85 6.45
C GLN A 81 -10.73 6.87 6.33
N LYS A 82 -11.32 8.05 6.20
CA LYS A 82 -12.77 8.21 6.04
C LYS A 82 -13.25 7.62 4.71
N GLU A 83 -12.57 7.93 3.60
CA GLU A 83 -12.93 7.37 2.29
C GLU A 83 -12.90 5.85 2.31
N TRP A 84 -11.85 5.28 2.90
CA TRP A 84 -11.72 3.84 3.01
C TRP A 84 -12.90 3.22 3.77
N SER A 85 -13.24 3.82 4.91
CA SER A 85 -14.39 3.40 5.72
C SER A 85 -15.71 3.46 4.95
N ASP A 86 -15.87 4.50 4.11
CA ASP A 86 -17.07 4.68 3.29
C ASP A 86 -17.24 3.57 2.24
N TYR A 87 -16.14 2.90 1.85
CA TYR A 87 -16.18 1.77 0.91
C TYR A 87 -16.43 0.42 1.58
N SER A 88 -16.76 0.38 2.87
CA SER A 88 -16.86 -0.86 3.64
C SER A 88 -17.90 -1.85 3.11
N TYR A 89 -18.85 -1.40 2.30
CA TYR A 89 -19.87 -2.25 1.68
C TYR A 89 -19.35 -2.99 0.43
N THR A 90 -18.18 -2.63 -0.08
CA THR A 90 -17.68 -3.16 -1.36
C THR A 90 -16.93 -4.49 -1.17
N PRO A 91 -16.97 -5.38 -2.19
CA PRO A 91 -16.14 -6.59 -2.16
C PRO A 91 -14.64 -6.27 -2.06
N PHE A 92 -14.18 -5.21 -2.72
CA PHE A 92 -12.78 -4.79 -2.67
C PHE A 92 -12.34 -4.52 -1.24
N TYR A 93 -13.11 -3.70 -0.50
CA TYR A 93 -12.82 -3.41 0.91
C TYR A 93 -12.72 -4.71 1.72
N LYS A 94 -13.72 -5.59 1.57
CA LYS A 94 -13.77 -6.83 2.35
C LYS A 94 -12.58 -7.74 2.08
N ASN A 95 -12.19 -7.86 0.81
CA ASN A 95 -11.05 -8.67 0.43
C ASN A 95 -9.74 -8.11 0.97
N VAL A 96 -9.55 -6.79 0.88
CA VAL A 96 -8.35 -6.13 1.41
C VAL A 96 -8.27 -6.30 2.91
N GLU A 97 -9.37 -6.03 3.63
CA GLU A 97 -9.40 -6.14 5.09
C GLU A 97 -9.11 -7.56 5.58
N GLN A 98 -9.54 -8.57 4.81
CA GLN A 98 -9.26 -9.97 5.14
C GLN A 98 -7.80 -10.33 4.97
N ASP A 99 -7.14 -9.82 3.93
CA ASP A 99 -5.81 -10.27 3.51
C ASP A 99 -4.68 -9.38 4.04
N LYS A 100 -4.96 -8.13 4.40
CA LYS A 100 -3.93 -7.11 4.63
C LYS A 100 -2.96 -7.46 5.75
N ILE A 101 -1.70 -7.07 5.52
CA ILE A 101 -0.63 -7.12 6.50
C ILE A 101 -0.24 -5.68 6.82
N VAL A 102 -0.15 -5.35 8.10
CA VAL A 102 0.24 -4.01 8.53
C VAL A 102 1.74 -3.83 8.34
N LEU A 103 2.13 -2.81 7.58
CA LEU A 103 3.54 -2.41 7.43
C LEU A 103 3.86 -1.19 8.27
N LEU A 104 2.89 -0.30 8.43
CA LEU A 104 2.98 0.86 9.33
C LEU A 104 1.65 1.06 10.04
#